data_1a8aaa3f425415b3955123e93a696998
#
_entry.id   1a8aaa3f425415b3955123e93a696998
#
_cell.length_a   1.000
_cell.length_b   1.000
_cell.length_c   1.000
_cell.angle_alpha   90.00
_cell.angle_beta   90.00
_cell.angle_gamma   90.00
#
_symmetry.space_group_name_H-M   'P 1'
#
loop_
_entity.id
_entity.type
_entity.pdbx_description
1 polymer ?
#
loop_
_entity_poly.entity_id
_entity_poly.type
_entity_poly.pdbx_seq_one_letter_code
_entity_poly.pdbx_strand_id
1 'polypeptide(L)'
;MEVFCTRLGCPRPLNNFADLDNSAILKTTEQKYCTCCGMPLILQGRYLPVKLLGQGGFGAAFLARDRYTPGMRQCVVKQFKPSG
;
A
#
# COMPACT_ATOMS: atom_id res chain seq x y z
N MET A 1 8.68 7.94 3.22
CA MET A 1 7.67 6.95 3.65
C MET A 1 7.81 5.68 2.85
N GLU A 2 7.85 4.56 3.52
CA GLU A 2 7.87 3.26 2.85
C GLU A 2 6.45 2.80 2.53
N VAL A 3 6.23 2.39 1.29
CA VAL A 3 4.93 1.87 0.82
C VAL A 3 5.16 0.50 0.20
N PHE A 4 4.37 -0.47 0.64
CA PHE A 4 4.52 -1.85 0.23
C PHE A 4 3.60 -2.17 -0.95
N CYS A 5 4.15 -2.74 -2.03
CA CYS A 5 3.35 -3.16 -3.18
C CYS A 5 2.51 -4.39 -2.81
N THR A 6 1.22 -4.32 -3.11
CA THR A 6 0.29 -5.41 -2.79
C THR A 6 0.17 -6.46 -3.88
N ARG A 7 0.93 -6.32 -4.98
CA ARG A 7 0.93 -7.33 -6.02
C ARG A 7 1.61 -8.59 -5.54
N LEU A 8 0.91 -9.70 -5.56
CA LEU A 8 1.48 -10.99 -5.20
C LEU A 8 2.55 -11.37 -6.23
N GLY A 9 3.74 -11.69 -5.72
CA GLY A 9 4.87 -12.05 -6.58
C GLY A 9 5.74 -10.89 -7.05
N CYS A 10 5.45 -9.65 -6.63
CA CYS A 10 6.36 -8.54 -6.92
C CYS A 10 7.73 -8.80 -6.28
N PRO A 11 8.84 -8.84 -7.06
CA PRO A 11 10.15 -9.21 -6.50
C PRO A 11 10.76 -8.12 -5.61
N ARG A 12 10.30 -6.87 -5.73
CA ARG A 12 10.78 -5.75 -4.90
C ARG A 12 9.59 -4.92 -4.45
N PRO A 13 8.81 -5.43 -3.49
CA PRO A 13 7.56 -4.77 -3.12
C PRO A 13 7.73 -3.52 -2.25
N LEU A 14 8.89 -3.31 -1.63
CA LEU A 14 9.11 -2.16 -0.77
C LEU A 14 9.56 -0.96 -1.58
N ASN A 15 8.79 0.13 -1.49
CA ASN A 15 9.07 1.38 -2.18
C ASN A 15 9.29 2.49 -1.14
N ASN A 16 10.23 3.38 -1.39
CA ASN A 16 10.48 4.52 -0.51
C ASN A 16 10.22 5.83 -1.28
N PHE A 17 9.25 6.59 -0.79
CA PHE A 17 8.88 7.88 -1.37
C PHE A 17 9.12 8.98 -0.33
N ALA A 18 10.25 9.69 -0.47
CA ALA A 18 10.60 10.75 0.48
C ALA A 18 9.59 11.91 0.46
N ASP A 19 8.97 12.18 -0.68
CA ASP A 19 7.96 13.23 -0.81
C ASP A 19 6.72 12.95 0.04
N LEU A 20 6.39 11.70 0.30
CA LEU A 20 5.25 11.32 1.12
C LEU A 20 5.48 11.56 2.62
N ASP A 21 6.69 11.88 3.03
CA ASP A 21 6.96 12.32 4.40
C ASP A 21 6.38 13.71 4.69
N ASN A 22 6.08 14.48 3.64
CA ASN A 22 5.34 15.73 3.75
C ASN A 22 3.84 15.41 3.79
N SER A 23 3.17 15.77 4.89
CA SER A 23 1.76 15.44 5.08
C SER A 23 0.84 16.09 4.05
N ALA A 24 1.17 17.29 3.56
CA ALA A 24 0.37 17.94 2.52
C ALA A 24 0.45 17.16 1.20
N ILE A 25 1.65 16.71 0.83
CA ILE A 25 1.85 15.91 -0.39
C ILE A 25 1.16 14.56 -0.23
N LEU A 26 1.29 13.93 0.93
CA LEU A 26 0.66 12.64 1.21
C LEU A 26 -0.86 12.69 1.03
N LYS A 27 -1.50 13.76 1.52
CA LYS A 27 -2.95 13.92 1.43
C LYS A 27 -3.46 14.27 0.04
N THR A 28 -2.64 14.93 -0.77
CA THR A 28 -3.06 15.44 -2.09
C THR A 28 -2.57 14.61 -3.26
N THR A 29 -1.62 13.70 -3.06
CA THR A 29 -1.14 12.82 -4.12
C THR A 29 -2.28 11.91 -4.61
N GLU A 30 -2.53 11.90 -5.92
CA GLU A 30 -3.58 11.07 -6.50
C GLU A 30 -3.19 9.60 -6.47
N GLN A 31 -1.95 9.29 -6.89
CA GLN A 31 -1.48 7.91 -6.95
C GLN A 31 0.03 7.85 -6.91
N LYS A 32 0.56 6.72 -6.44
CA LYS A 32 1.96 6.31 -6.58
C LYS A 32 2.00 4.92 -7.18
N TYR A 33 3.07 4.62 -7.89
CA TYR A 33 3.21 3.34 -8.59
C TYR A 33 4.45 2.63 -8.10
N CYS A 34 4.36 1.29 -8.01
CA CYS A 34 5.51 0.48 -7.63
C CYS A 34 6.66 0.69 -8.62
N THR A 35 7.83 0.98 -8.10
CA THR A 35 9.01 1.24 -8.94
C THR A 35 9.52 -0.03 -9.62
N CYS A 36 9.08 -1.19 -9.17
CA CYS A 36 9.47 -2.48 -9.75
C CYS A 36 8.48 -2.99 -10.79
N CYS A 37 7.18 -3.05 -10.44
CA CYS A 37 6.17 -3.67 -11.31
C CYS A 37 5.14 -2.68 -11.86
N GLY A 38 5.12 -1.44 -11.40
CA GLY A 38 4.20 -0.42 -11.89
C GLY A 38 2.78 -0.50 -11.34
N MET A 39 2.52 -1.39 -10.38
CA MET A 39 1.19 -1.50 -9.79
C MET A 39 0.83 -0.25 -8.99
N PRO A 40 -0.43 0.25 -9.09
CA PRO A 40 -0.88 1.34 -8.22
C PRO A 40 -0.77 0.96 -6.75
N LEU A 41 -0.19 1.85 -5.94
CA LEU A 41 0.09 1.57 -4.53
C LEU A 41 -0.98 2.10 -3.59
N ILE A 42 -1.62 3.23 -3.92
CA ILE A 42 -2.68 3.81 -3.08
C ILE A 42 -3.99 3.11 -3.41
N LEU A 43 -4.47 2.29 -2.48
CA LEU A 43 -5.65 1.48 -2.70
C LEU A 43 -6.91 2.32 -2.48
N GLN A 44 -7.82 2.30 -3.46
CA GLN A 44 -9.08 3.06 -3.42
C GLN A 44 -8.88 4.56 -3.17
N GLY A 45 -7.71 5.10 -3.54
CA GLY A 45 -7.38 6.49 -3.29
C GLY A 45 -7.21 6.84 -1.81
N ARG A 46 -7.19 5.86 -0.91
CA ARG A 46 -7.27 6.06 0.54
C ARG A 46 -6.19 5.34 1.33
N TYR A 47 -5.90 4.08 1.02
CA TYR A 47 -5.07 3.23 1.88
C TYR A 47 -3.66 3.09 1.32
N LEU A 48 -2.65 3.33 2.16
CA LEU A 48 -1.24 3.14 1.82
C LEU A 48 -0.72 1.91 2.56
N PRO A 49 -0.52 0.78 1.87
CA PRO A 49 0.06 -0.40 2.49
C PRO A 49 1.49 -0.13 2.91
N VAL A 50 1.86 -0.52 4.13
CA VAL A 50 3.21 -0.26 4.66
C VAL A 50 3.95 -1.53 5.04
N LYS A 51 3.24 -2.63 5.27
CA LYS A 51 3.85 -3.88 5.70
C LYS A 51 2.99 -5.08 5.34
N LEU A 52 3.63 -6.16 4.89
CA LEU A 52 2.97 -7.45 4.72
C LEU A 52 2.83 -8.11 6.08
N LEU A 53 1.60 -8.46 6.47
CA LEU A 53 1.32 -9.14 7.73
C LEU A 53 1.28 -10.65 7.58
N GLY A 54 0.76 -11.13 6.46
CA GLY A 54 0.65 -12.56 6.20
C GLY A 54 0.26 -12.84 4.77
N GLN A 55 0.58 -14.06 4.31
CA GLN A 55 0.32 -14.47 2.94
C GLN A 55 0.07 -15.98 2.93
N GLY A 56 -0.87 -16.42 2.11
CA GLY A 56 -1.23 -17.82 2.01
C GLY A 56 -2.17 -18.09 0.86
N GLY A 57 -2.87 -19.23 0.91
CA GLY A 57 -3.81 -19.61 -0.13
C GLY A 57 -4.99 -18.66 -0.31
N PHE A 58 -5.33 -17.89 0.73
CA PHE A 58 -6.39 -16.88 0.66
C PHE A 58 -5.97 -15.61 -0.08
N GLY A 59 -4.67 -15.35 -0.21
CA GLY A 59 -4.10 -14.10 -0.71
C GLY A 59 -3.12 -13.50 0.26
N ALA A 60 -3.26 -12.21 0.58
CA ALA A 60 -2.35 -11.52 1.49
C ALA A 60 -3.09 -10.52 2.37
N ALA A 61 -2.54 -10.27 3.56
CA ALA A 61 -3.02 -9.24 4.47
C ALA A 61 -1.89 -8.22 4.70
N PHE A 62 -2.24 -6.95 4.61
CA PHE A 62 -1.29 -5.86 4.73
C PHE A 62 -1.69 -4.91 5.84
N LEU A 63 -0.70 -4.44 6.60
CA LEU A 63 -0.88 -3.28 7.45
C LEU A 63 -0.87 -2.05 6.54
N ALA A 64 -1.89 -1.21 6.66
CA ALA A 64 -2.02 -0.02 5.83
C ALA A 64 -2.33 1.19 6.71
N ARG A 65 -2.07 2.37 6.16
CA ARG A 65 -2.47 3.64 6.78
C ARG A 65 -3.60 4.26 5.98
N ASP A 66 -4.59 4.76 6.70
CA ASP A 66 -5.74 5.45 6.10
C ASP A 66 -5.45 6.95 6.09
N ARG A 67 -5.15 7.49 4.91
CA ARG A 67 -4.76 8.89 4.79
C ARG A 67 -5.92 9.88 5.02
N TYR A 68 -7.16 9.39 5.05
CA TYR A 68 -8.32 10.24 5.26
C TYR A 68 -8.73 10.33 6.73
N THR A 69 -8.12 9.52 7.61
CA THR A 69 -8.37 9.64 9.05
C THR A 69 -7.38 10.58 9.70
N PRO A 70 -7.77 11.33 10.76
CA PRO A 70 -6.82 12.13 11.53
C PRO A 70 -5.71 11.24 12.10
N GLY A 71 -4.45 11.66 11.93
CA GLY A 71 -3.31 10.90 12.41
C GLY A 71 -2.98 9.66 11.58
N MET A 72 -3.62 9.47 10.44
CA MET A 72 -3.39 8.32 9.54
C MET A 72 -3.47 6.99 10.29
N ARG A 73 -4.65 6.65 10.76
CA ARG A 73 -4.88 5.41 11.51
C ARG A 73 -4.43 4.18 10.74
N GLN A 74 -3.85 3.24 11.46
CA GLN A 74 -3.49 1.94 10.91
C GLN A 74 -4.73 1.07 10.78
N CYS A 75 -4.78 0.31 9.68
CA CYS A 75 -5.83 -0.67 9.43
C CYS A 75 -5.25 -1.87 8.70
N VAL A 76 -6.02 -2.93 8.59
CA VAL A 76 -5.62 -4.13 7.85
C VAL A 76 -6.41 -4.19 6.55
N VAL A 77 -5.69 -4.30 5.44
CA VAL A 77 -6.30 -4.50 4.11
C VAL A 77 -5.98 -5.91 3.66
N LYS A 78 -7.01 -6.65 3.29
CA LYS A 78 -6.86 -8.00 2.76
C LYS A 78 -7.03 -7.98 1.25
N GLN A 79 -6.09 -8.62 0.55
CA GLN A 79 -6.16 -8.80 -0.89
C GLN A 79 -6.32 -10.28 -1.18
N PHE A 80 -7.48 -10.66 -1.68
CA PHE A 80 -7.79 -12.05 -1.93
C PHE A 80 -7.26 -12.49 -3.28
N LYS A 81 -6.76 -13.72 -3.36
CA LYS A 81 -6.42 -14.32 -4.63
C LYS A 81 -7.68 -14.53 -5.45
N PRO A 82 -7.63 -14.23 -6.75
CA PRO A 82 -8.73 -14.63 -7.63
C PRO A 82 -8.91 -16.13 -7.58
N SER A 83 -10.15 -16.57 -7.37
CA SER A 83 -10.49 -17.98 -7.51
C SER A 83 -10.60 -18.31 -8.99
N GLY A 84 -9.87 -19.30 -9.43
CA GLY A 84 -9.97 -19.58 -10.85
C GLY A 84 -9.34 -20.83 -11.27
#